data_8fe7e99ef38abceb9bdce29691e22941
#
_entry.id   8fe7e99ef38abceb9bdce29691e22941
#
_cell.length_a   1.000
_cell.length_b   1.000
_cell.length_c   1.000
_cell.angle_alpha   90.00
_cell.angle_beta   90.00
_cell.angle_gamma   90.00
#
_symmetry.space_group_name_H-M   'P 1'
#
loop_
_entity.id
_entity.type
_entity.pdbx_description
1 polymer ?
#
loop_
_entity_poly.entity_id
_entity_poly.type
_entity_poly.pdbx_seq_one_letter_code
_entity_poly.pdbx_strand_id
1 'polypeptide(L)'
;MSQPLKSVDRHLQDILALAKPLEPFAMPLLESHGTTLAVDIRSSVALPPWDNSAMDGFAVRAAEIFPDRPMELAGEVAAGNSETAVLPLGKVLRIMTGAPIPEGCDAVIPVEWSREEDGVIFFDKSPAYGA
;
A
#
# COMPACT_ATOMS: atom_id res chain seq x y z
N MET A 1 5.62 11.26 64.75
CA MET A 1 6.64 11.33 63.68
C MET A 1 5.90 11.09 62.36
N SER A 2 5.79 12.09 61.50
CA SER A 2 5.17 11.89 60.18
C SER A 2 6.13 11.09 59.29
N GLN A 3 5.66 10.03 58.68
CA GLN A 3 6.47 9.33 57.66
C GLN A 3 6.75 10.28 56.48
N PRO A 4 7.98 10.30 55.95
CA PRO A 4 8.24 11.12 54.76
C PRO A 4 7.36 10.72 53.60
N LEU A 5 6.87 11.71 52.88
CA LEU A 5 6.05 11.47 51.67
C LEU A 5 6.85 10.69 50.65
N LYS A 6 6.19 9.71 50.07
CA LYS A 6 6.75 8.89 48.98
C LYS A 6 6.89 9.75 47.72
N SER A 7 7.99 9.62 46.97
CA SER A 7 8.13 10.28 45.66
C SER A 7 7.13 9.74 44.65
N VAL A 8 6.76 10.53 43.63
CA VAL A 8 5.85 10.13 42.56
C VAL A 8 6.36 8.87 41.86
N ASP A 9 7.64 8.83 41.50
CA ASP A 9 8.26 7.69 40.81
C ASP A 9 8.19 6.41 41.66
N ARG A 10 8.47 6.52 42.95
CA ARG A 10 8.38 5.38 43.87
C ARG A 10 6.95 4.89 44.01
N HIS A 11 5.97 5.81 44.06
CA HIS A 11 4.57 5.44 44.14
C HIS A 11 4.08 4.75 42.88
N LEU A 12 4.50 5.26 41.71
CA LEU A 12 4.21 4.62 40.42
C LEU A 12 4.78 3.20 40.34
N GLN A 13 6.03 3.01 40.75
CA GLN A 13 6.64 1.67 40.78
C GLN A 13 5.88 0.71 41.71
N ASP A 14 5.45 1.16 42.87
CA ASP A 14 4.67 0.33 43.78
C ASP A 14 3.29 -0.06 43.20
N ILE A 15 2.63 0.87 42.48
CA ILE A 15 1.36 0.58 41.77
C ILE A 15 1.58 -0.43 40.67
N LEU A 16 2.62 -0.22 39.82
CA LEU A 16 2.94 -1.12 38.70
C LEU A 16 3.33 -2.53 39.20
N ALA A 17 3.95 -2.63 40.37
CA ALA A 17 4.29 -3.93 40.97
C ALA A 17 3.05 -4.74 41.41
N LEU A 18 1.93 -4.07 41.66
CA LEU A 18 0.65 -4.73 41.98
C LEU A 18 -0.12 -5.14 40.72
N ALA A 19 0.13 -4.52 39.57
CA ALA A 19 -0.48 -4.83 38.32
C ALA A 19 0.17 -6.10 37.72
N LYS A 20 -0.58 -7.18 37.67
CA LYS A 20 -0.15 -8.43 37.01
C LYS A 20 -0.94 -8.61 35.73
N PRO A 21 -0.28 -8.96 34.61
CA PRO A 21 -1.00 -9.37 33.40
C PRO A 21 -1.95 -10.52 33.73
N LEU A 22 -3.12 -10.52 33.12
CA LEU A 22 -4.04 -11.65 33.16
C LEU A 22 -3.50 -12.80 32.32
N GLU A 23 -3.86 -14.03 32.66
CA GLU A 23 -3.49 -15.18 31.84
C GLU A 23 -4.15 -15.08 30.46
N PRO A 24 -3.39 -15.31 29.38
CA PRO A 24 -3.93 -15.29 28.03
C PRO A 24 -4.99 -16.38 27.85
N PHE A 25 -6.07 -16.08 27.15
CA PHE A 25 -7.08 -17.05 26.76
C PHE A 25 -7.61 -16.79 25.37
N ALA A 26 -8.08 -17.84 24.70
CA ALA A 26 -8.67 -17.73 23.37
C ALA A 26 -10.13 -17.30 23.48
N MET A 27 -10.52 -16.36 22.62
CA MET A 27 -11.91 -15.92 22.50
C MET A 27 -12.29 -15.68 21.05
N PRO A 28 -13.59 -15.73 20.69
CA PRO A 28 -14.07 -15.41 19.36
C PRO A 28 -13.68 -13.98 18.96
N LEU A 29 -13.33 -13.78 17.68
CA LEU A 29 -12.86 -12.49 17.17
C LEU A 29 -13.83 -11.34 17.46
N LEU A 30 -15.13 -11.56 17.27
CA LEU A 30 -16.14 -10.51 17.50
C LEU A 30 -16.29 -10.12 18.97
N GLU A 31 -15.95 -11.03 19.88
CA GLU A 31 -16.01 -10.78 21.33
C GLU A 31 -14.71 -10.14 21.84
N SER A 32 -13.64 -10.18 21.06
CA SER A 32 -12.32 -9.65 21.45
C SER A 32 -12.22 -8.13 21.32
N HIS A 33 -13.24 -7.45 20.81
CA HIS A 33 -13.25 -5.99 20.70
C HIS A 33 -13.02 -5.30 22.05
N GLY A 34 -12.05 -4.40 22.12
CA GLY A 34 -11.67 -3.69 23.35
C GLY A 34 -10.70 -4.46 24.27
N THR A 35 -10.28 -5.66 23.90
CA THR A 35 -9.24 -6.40 24.62
C THR A 35 -7.83 -6.12 24.07
N THR A 36 -6.81 -6.59 24.76
CA THR A 36 -5.42 -6.48 24.36
C THR A 36 -4.90 -7.83 23.88
N LEU A 37 -4.22 -7.86 22.74
CA LEU A 37 -3.58 -9.08 22.23
C LEU A 37 -2.51 -9.58 23.20
N ALA A 38 -2.53 -10.86 23.51
CA ALA A 38 -1.54 -11.51 24.36
C ALA A 38 -0.24 -11.82 23.61
N VAL A 39 -0.31 -11.94 22.28
CA VAL A 39 0.83 -12.20 21.41
C VAL A 39 0.71 -11.38 20.13
N ASP A 40 1.82 -11.11 19.49
CA ASP A 40 1.85 -10.48 18.17
C ASP A 40 1.18 -11.36 17.13
N ILE A 41 0.33 -10.76 16.30
CA ILE A 41 -0.25 -11.44 15.14
C ILE A 41 0.59 -11.09 13.91
N ARG A 42 1.01 -12.12 13.18
CA ARG A 42 1.74 -11.98 11.92
C ARG A 42 0.94 -12.64 10.81
N SER A 43 0.80 -11.92 9.68
CA SER A 43 0.23 -12.51 8.46
C SER A 43 1.17 -13.60 7.93
N SER A 44 0.61 -14.74 7.51
CA SER A 44 1.35 -15.80 6.82
C SER A 44 1.54 -15.53 5.33
N VAL A 45 0.91 -14.48 4.80
CA VAL A 45 0.99 -14.06 3.41
C VAL A 45 1.30 -12.57 3.34
N ALA A 46 1.93 -12.12 2.25
CA ALA A 46 2.09 -10.70 1.99
C ALA A 46 0.72 -10.03 1.81
N LEU A 47 0.59 -8.77 2.27
CA LEU A 47 -0.60 -7.94 2.07
C LEU A 47 -0.15 -6.54 1.61
N PRO A 48 -0.40 -6.21 0.36
CA PRO A 48 -1.09 -7.00 -0.70
C PRO A 48 -0.28 -8.23 -1.12
N PRO A 49 -0.92 -9.27 -1.70
CA PRO A 49 -0.24 -10.53 -2.09
C PRO A 49 0.62 -10.40 -3.35
N TRP A 50 0.54 -9.30 -4.07
CA TRP A 50 1.33 -8.94 -5.26
C TRP A 50 1.56 -7.44 -5.31
N ASP A 51 2.52 -7.01 -6.14
CA ASP A 51 2.72 -5.59 -6.45
C ASP A 51 1.53 -5.09 -7.24
N ASN A 52 0.88 -4.03 -6.73
CA ASN A 52 -0.31 -3.45 -7.33
C ASN A 52 -0.20 -1.94 -7.46
N SER A 53 -1.02 -1.37 -8.34
CA SER A 53 -1.10 0.07 -8.49
C SER A 53 -1.78 0.72 -7.28
N ALA A 54 -1.17 1.78 -6.75
CA ALA A 54 -1.74 2.60 -5.70
C ALA A 54 -2.75 3.65 -6.23
N MET A 55 -2.87 3.79 -7.56
CA MET A 55 -3.69 4.83 -8.19
C MET A 55 -4.22 4.38 -9.55
N ASP A 56 -5.25 5.06 -10.03
CA ASP A 56 -5.74 4.95 -11.40
C ASP A 56 -4.83 5.75 -12.32
N GLY A 57 -4.43 5.16 -13.45
CA GLY A 57 -3.47 5.78 -14.32
C GLY A 57 -3.02 4.92 -15.49
N PHE A 58 -1.76 5.09 -15.86
CA PHE A 58 -1.13 4.37 -16.97
C PHE A 58 0.16 3.70 -16.51
N ALA A 59 0.23 2.39 -16.68
CA ALA A 59 1.43 1.59 -16.53
C ALA A 59 2.36 1.85 -17.71
N VAL A 60 3.59 2.27 -17.42
CA VAL A 60 4.55 2.73 -18.43
C VAL A 60 5.95 2.21 -18.16
N ARG A 61 6.85 2.35 -19.17
CA ARG A 61 8.29 2.39 -18.95
C ARG A 61 8.73 3.84 -18.90
N ALA A 62 9.25 4.27 -17.76
CA ALA A 62 9.62 5.67 -17.52
C ALA A 62 10.56 6.22 -18.61
N ALA A 63 11.50 5.41 -19.08
CA ALA A 63 12.45 5.80 -20.13
C ALA A 63 11.83 6.03 -21.52
N GLU A 64 10.60 5.54 -21.76
CA GLU A 64 9.89 5.71 -23.02
C GLU A 64 8.94 6.92 -23.01
N ILE A 65 8.72 7.56 -21.85
CA ILE A 65 7.79 8.67 -21.69
C ILE A 65 8.49 10.00 -21.80
N PHE A 66 8.05 10.79 -22.78
CA PHE A 66 8.49 12.15 -22.99
C PHE A 66 7.27 13.07 -23.05
N PRO A 67 7.35 14.29 -22.46
CA PRO A 67 6.27 15.27 -22.55
C PRO A 67 5.85 15.49 -24.00
N ASP A 68 4.54 15.60 -24.22
CA ASP A 68 3.90 15.83 -25.52
C ASP A 68 4.16 14.79 -26.62
N ARG A 69 4.86 13.70 -26.31
CA ARG A 69 4.99 12.58 -27.23
C ARG A 69 3.79 11.62 -27.08
N PRO A 70 3.05 11.36 -28.19
CA PRO A 70 1.91 10.43 -28.11
C PRO A 70 2.37 9.00 -27.86
N MET A 71 1.63 8.31 -27.00
CA MET A 71 1.80 6.89 -26.69
C MET A 71 0.53 6.12 -27.05
N GLU A 72 0.68 4.98 -27.70
CA GLU A 72 -0.44 4.12 -28.04
C GLU A 72 -0.95 3.37 -26.81
N LEU A 73 -2.25 3.37 -26.59
CA LEU A 73 -2.92 2.58 -25.57
C LEU A 73 -3.06 1.12 -26.04
N ALA A 74 -2.40 0.19 -25.35
CA ALA A 74 -2.41 -1.23 -25.69
C ALA A 74 -3.58 -2.00 -25.06
N GLY A 75 -4.21 -1.45 -24.04
CA GLY A 75 -5.31 -2.09 -23.32
C GLY A 75 -5.45 -1.59 -21.89
N GLU A 76 -6.14 -2.38 -21.07
CA GLU A 76 -6.46 -2.05 -19.69
C GLU A 76 -6.17 -3.22 -18.75
N VAL A 77 -5.70 -2.92 -17.54
CA VAL A 77 -5.49 -3.87 -16.44
C VAL A 77 -6.43 -3.50 -15.31
N ALA A 78 -7.49 -4.28 -15.16
CA ALA A 78 -8.50 -4.09 -14.13
C ALA A 78 -8.09 -4.71 -12.80
N ALA A 79 -8.58 -4.16 -11.70
CA ALA A 79 -8.45 -4.76 -10.38
C ALA A 79 -9.16 -6.13 -10.33
N GLY A 80 -8.59 -7.07 -9.56
CA GLY A 80 -9.16 -8.41 -9.40
C GLY A 80 -8.80 -9.39 -10.52
N ASN A 81 -8.06 -8.98 -11.54
CA ASN A 81 -7.51 -9.90 -12.53
C ASN A 81 -6.30 -10.62 -11.91
N SER A 82 -6.26 -11.95 -12.01
CA SER A 82 -5.15 -12.79 -11.51
C SER A 82 -4.05 -13.00 -12.54
N GLU A 83 -4.29 -12.64 -13.81
CA GLU A 83 -3.29 -12.76 -14.87
C GLU A 83 -2.43 -11.49 -14.92
N THR A 84 -1.12 -11.67 -14.87
CA THR A 84 -0.19 -10.56 -15.04
C THR A 84 -0.11 -10.19 -16.52
N ALA A 85 -0.57 -9.00 -16.85
CA ALA A 85 -0.42 -8.45 -18.20
C ALA A 85 1.06 -8.16 -18.51
N VAL A 86 1.43 -8.18 -19.78
CA VAL A 86 2.75 -7.74 -20.26
C VAL A 86 2.60 -6.40 -20.93
N LEU A 87 3.40 -5.41 -20.51
CA LEU A 87 3.44 -4.09 -21.13
C LEU A 87 4.22 -4.15 -22.46
N PRO A 88 3.59 -3.95 -23.63
CA PRO A 88 4.29 -3.96 -24.90
C PRO A 88 5.30 -2.80 -25.00
N LEU A 89 6.37 -2.97 -25.78
CA LEU A 89 7.34 -1.90 -26.02
C LEU A 89 6.68 -0.75 -26.80
N GLY A 90 7.01 0.48 -26.39
CA GLY A 90 6.51 1.70 -27.03
C GLY A 90 5.03 1.99 -26.80
N LYS A 91 4.36 1.25 -25.90
CA LYS A 91 2.94 1.43 -25.58
C LYS A 91 2.72 1.62 -24.09
N VAL A 92 1.49 1.96 -23.73
CA VAL A 92 1.04 2.09 -22.35
C VAL A 92 -0.20 1.22 -22.09
N LEU A 93 -0.41 0.83 -20.85
CA LEU A 93 -1.62 0.14 -20.42
C LEU A 93 -2.35 1.03 -19.40
N ARG A 94 -3.66 1.19 -19.56
CA ARG A 94 -4.49 1.78 -18.51
C ARG A 94 -4.48 0.83 -17.31
N ILE A 95 -4.29 1.34 -16.12
CA ILE A 95 -4.26 0.53 -14.89
C ILE A 95 -5.15 1.15 -13.82
N MET A 96 -5.89 0.32 -13.14
CA MET A 96 -6.76 0.72 -12.04
C MET A 96 -6.10 0.46 -10.69
N THR A 97 -6.49 1.25 -9.69
CA THR A 97 -6.07 1.05 -8.29
C THR A 97 -6.31 -0.40 -7.86
N GLY A 98 -5.31 -1.02 -7.26
CA GLY A 98 -5.36 -2.42 -6.83
C GLY A 98 -5.11 -3.46 -7.93
N ALA A 99 -5.00 -3.05 -9.19
CA ALA A 99 -4.64 -3.94 -10.29
C ALA A 99 -3.16 -4.36 -10.21
N PRO A 100 -2.80 -5.61 -10.57
CA PRO A 100 -1.42 -6.06 -10.57
C PRO A 100 -0.58 -5.25 -11.57
N ILE A 101 0.65 -4.94 -11.16
CA ILE A 101 1.60 -4.21 -12.02
C ILE A 101 1.98 -5.11 -13.20
N PRO A 102 1.84 -4.64 -14.46
CA PRO A 102 2.21 -5.41 -15.65
C PRO A 102 3.71 -5.72 -15.68
N GLU A 103 4.07 -6.89 -16.23
CA GLU A 103 5.46 -7.21 -16.48
C GLU A 103 6.09 -6.20 -17.46
N GLY A 104 7.25 -5.68 -17.11
CA GLY A 104 7.97 -4.66 -17.88
C GLY A 104 7.52 -3.23 -17.61
N CYS A 105 6.58 -3.02 -16.70
CA CYS A 105 6.26 -1.69 -16.16
C CYS A 105 7.24 -1.33 -15.05
N ASP A 106 7.68 -0.08 -15.04
CA ASP A 106 8.57 0.46 -14.00
C ASP A 106 8.08 1.79 -13.40
N ALA A 107 6.94 2.30 -13.88
CA ALA A 107 6.28 3.46 -13.30
C ALA A 107 4.77 3.48 -13.63
N VAL A 108 3.98 4.12 -12.76
CA VAL A 108 2.57 4.42 -13.02
C VAL A 108 2.39 5.94 -13.04
N ILE A 109 1.81 6.46 -14.12
CA ILE A 109 1.48 7.88 -14.25
C ILE A 109 0.01 8.07 -13.90
N PRO A 110 -0.34 8.95 -12.93
CA PRO A 110 -1.73 9.25 -12.60
C PRO A 110 -2.51 9.76 -13.83
N VAL A 111 -3.79 9.42 -13.90
CA VAL A 111 -4.66 9.87 -15.00
C VAL A 111 -4.70 11.39 -15.12
N GLU A 112 -4.55 12.12 -14.02
CA GLU A 112 -4.54 13.59 -13.95
C GLU A 112 -3.36 14.24 -14.66
N TRP A 113 -2.31 13.48 -14.96
CA TRP A 113 -1.13 13.96 -15.69
C TRP A 113 -1.11 13.51 -17.14
N SER A 114 -2.27 13.15 -17.64
CA SER A 114 -2.43 12.67 -19.01
C SER A 114 -3.62 13.34 -19.68
N ARG A 115 -3.61 13.34 -21.01
CA ARG A 115 -4.76 13.63 -21.86
C ARG A 115 -4.86 12.57 -22.94
N GLU A 116 -6.05 12.18 -23.27
CA GLU A 116 -6.36 11.25 -24.35
C GLU A 116 -6.95 12.02 -25.55
N GLU A 117 -6.34 11.85 -26.69
CA GLU A 117 -6.77 12.47 -27.94
C GLU A 117 -6.69 11.41 -29.05
N ASP A 118 -7.78 11.17 -29.77
CA ASP A 118 -7.86 10.24 -30.91
C ASP A 118 -7.27 8.84 -30.63
N GLY A 119 -7.43 8.33 -29.40
CA GLY A 119 -7.00 7.00 -29.00
C GLY A 119 -5.52 6.87 -28.66
N VAL A 120 -4.79 7.99 -28.57
CA VAL A 120 -3.43 8.07 -28.06
C VAL A 120 -3.38 8.86 -26.76
N ILE A 121 -2.39 8.56 -25.94
CA ILE A 121 -2.20 9.17 -24.61
C ILE A 121 -0.98 10.11 -24.69
N PHE A 122 -1.17 11.33 -24.21
CA PHE A 122 -0.10 12.30 -23.99
C PHE A 122 0.10 12.46 -22.48
N PHE A 123 1.34 12.67 -22.07
CA PHE A 123 1.70 12.92 -20.69
C PHE A 123 2.32 14.28 -20.50
N ASP A 124 1.94 14.98 -19.44
CA ASP A 124 2.43 16.33 -19.13
C ASP A 124 3.90 16.33 -18.70
N LYS A 125 4.37 15.20 -18.15
CA LYS A 125 5.74 15.04 -17.64
C LYS A 125 6.18 13.58 -17.65
N SER A 126 7.50 13.37 -17.70
CA SER A 126 8.10 12.05 -17.53
C SER A 126 8.07 11.62 -16.06
N PRO A 127 7.70 10.37 -15.73
CA PRO A 127 7.78 9.85 -14.37
C PRO A 127 9.24 9.56 -13.98
N ALA A 128 9.50 9.48 -12.68
CA ALA A 128 10.72 8.86 -12.19
C ALA A 128 10.62 7.32 -12.30
N TYR A 129 11.74 6.64 -12.35
CA TYR A 129 11.79 5.19 -12.21
C TYR A 129 11.27 4.79 -10.82
N GLY A 130 10.33 3.85 -10.77
CA GLY A 130 9.71 3.39 -9.53
C GLY A 130 8.62 4.33 -8.97
N ALA A 131 8.12 5.27 -9.78
CA ALA A 131 7.03 6.18 -9.39
C ALA A 131 5.65 5.49 -9.47
#